data_ae3b03c9fdfaadcbddab1381eaf5621a
#
_entry.id   ae3b03c9fdfaadcbddab1381eaf5621a
#
_cell.length_a   1.000
_cell.length_b   1.000
_cell.length_c   1.000
_cell.angle_alpha   90.00
_cell.angle_beta   90.00
_cell.angle_gamma   90.00
#
_symmetry.space_group_name_H-M   'P 1'
#
loop_
_entity.id
_entity.type
_entity.pdbx_description
1 polymer ?
#
loop_
_entity_poly.entity_id
_entity_poly.type
_entity_poly.pdbx_seq_one_letter_code
_entity_poly.pdbx_strand_id
1 'polypeptide(L)'
;MKTISILNLKGGVAKTFTAANMAYELYRRGYKVLLIDNDKQGNLSKAYSRYDAENVAPVTKLLAGDWESADELIQHTEYEGIDIVTANMSLFGATWNLTKEDSGNQIERYKALVYAKVQYYGDCTIYDKYDYCIIDNPPDIGLNVVNALAITDEVIVPVKVDEDALEGLDIVTEQIEDA
;
A
#
# COMPACT_ATOMS: atom_id res chain seq x y z
N MET A 1 -14.59 4.64 -0.37
CA MET A 1 -13.47 3.76 0.08
C MET A 1 -12.83 4.36 1.33
N LYS A 2 -12.55 3.54 2.33
CA LYS A 2 -11.77 3.94 3.51
C LYS A 2 -10.37 3.36 3.40
N THR A 3 -9.33 4.20 3.53
CA THR A 3 -7.94 3.79 3.40
C THR A 3 -7.28 3.64 4.76
N ILE A 4 -6.66 2.49 5.01
CA ILE A 4 -6.01 2.13 6.27
C ILE A 4 -4.56 1.73 5.99
N SER A 5 -3.60 2.46 6.54
CA SER A 5 -2.18 2.11 6.49
C SER A 5 -1.75 1.30 7.70
N ILE A 6 -1.08 0.19 7.47
CA ILE A 6 -0.43 -0.58 8.52
C ILE A 6 1.04 -0.15 8.56
N LEU A 7 1.45 0.54 9.61
CA LEU A 7 2.77 1.17 9.69
C LEU A 7 3.41 0.92 11.06
N ASN A 8 4.67 0.56 11.08
CA ASN A 8 5.57 0.60 12.24
C ASN A 8 7.02 0.50 11.73
N LEU A 9 7.91 1.33 12.25
CA LEU A 9 9.33 1.34 11.91
C LEU A 9 10.07 0.10 12.42
N LYS A 10 9.53 -0.61 13.38
CA LYS A 10 10.08 -1.87 13.87
C LYS A 10 9.74 -3.02 12.91
N GLY A 11 10.75 -3.79 12.52
CA GLY A 11 10.57 -5.04 11.77
C GLY A 11 10.00 -6.16 12.64
N GLY A 12 9.27 -7.11 12.04
CA GLY A 12 8.78 -8.30 12.76
C GLY A 12 7.64 -8.07 13.76
N VAL A 13 6.92 -6.95 13.65
CA VAL A 13 5.74 -6.63 14.48
C VAL A 13 4.42 -7.05 13.83
N ALA A 14 4.44 -7.96 12.88
CA ALA A 14 3.28 -8.53 12.21
C ALA A 14 2.47 -7.56 11.33
N LYS A 15 3.07 -6.51 10.72
CA LYS A 15 2.40 -5.60 9.78
C LYS A 15 1.67 -6.34 8.65
N THR A 16 2.41 -7.10 7.85
CA THR A 16 1.87 -7.90 6.73
C THR A 16 0.80 -8.89 7.18
N PHE A 17 1.00 -9.56 8.32
CA PHE A 17 0.01 -10.46 8.90
C PHE A 17 -1.29 -9.72 9.26
N THR A 18 -1.18 -8.52 9.84
CA THR A 18 -2.32 -7.68 10.18
C THR A 18 -3.06 -7.25 8.92
N ALA A 19 -2.33 -6.77 7.89
CA ALA A 19 -2.91 -6.35 6.62
C ALA A 19 -3.68 -7.49 5.94
N ALA A 20 -3.06 -8.67 5.83
CA ALA A 20 -3.67 -9.84 5.18
C ALA A 20 -4.93 -10.34 5.91
N ASN A 21 -4.87 -10.47 7.24
CA ASN A 21 -6.02 -10.94 8.01
C ASN A 21 -7.15 -9.93 8.07
N MET A 22 -6.84 -8.63 8.12
CA MET A 22 -7.83 -7.57 8.09
C MET A 22 -8.58 -7.55 6.75
N ALA A 23 -7.87 -7.68 5.63
CA ALA A 23 -8.48 -7.78 4.31
C ALA A 23 -9.40 -9.00 4.21
N TYR A 24 -8.94 -10.16 4.68
CA TYR A 24 -9.74 -11.38 4.68
C TYR A 24 -10.99 -11.27 5.54
N GLU A 25 -10.90 -10.67 6.74
CA GLU A 25 -12.04 -10.49 7.62
C GLU A 25 -13.07 -9.49 7.08
N LEU A 26 -12.62 -8.42 6.40
CA LEU A 26 -13.49 -7.48 5.70
C LEU A 26 -14.19 -8.16 4.51
N TYR A 27 -13.45 -8.94 3.72
CA TYR A 27 -14.01 -9.75 2.64
C TYR A 27 -15.08 -10.72 3.14
N ARG A 28 -14.84 -11.43 4.25
CA ARG A 28 -15.84 -12.31 4.88
C ARG A 28 -17.12 -11.60 5.30
N ARG A 29 -17.06 -10.30 5.55
CA ARG A 29 -18.19 -9.43 5.86
C ARG A 29 -18.88 -8.87 4.63
N GLY A 30 -18.42 -9.22 3.42
CA GLY A 30 -18.99 -8.81 2.15
C GLY A 30 -18.46 -7.51 1.58
N TYR A 31 -17.39 -6.94 2.15
CA TYR A 31 -16.73 -5.74 1.64
C TYR A 31 -15.76 -6.06 0.51
N LYS A 32 -15.62 -5.13 -0.44
CA LYS A 32 -14.61 -5.14 -1.49
C LYS A 32 -13.35 -4.44 -1.00
N VAL A 33 -12.22 -5.13 -1.07
CA VAL A 33 -10.94 -4.68 -0.52
C VAL A 33 -9.89 -4.57 -1.61
N LEU A 34 -9.23 -3.40 -1.68
CA LEU A 34 -7.98 -3.23 -2.42
C LEU A 34 -6.81 -3.34 -1.44
N LEU A 35 -5.86 -4.21 -1.72
CA LEU A 35 -4.58 -4.28 -1.03
C LEU A 35 -3.52 -3.53 -1.81
N ILE A 36 -2.64 -2.80 -1.12
CA ILE A 36 -1.41 -2.25 -1.69
C ILE A 36 -0.24 -2.78 -0.87
N ASP A 37 0.60 -3.62 -1.50
CA ASP A 37 1.89 -4.00 -0.93
C ASP A 37 2.89 -2.88 -1.21
N ASN A 38 3.30 -2.18 -0.16
CA ASN A 38 4.19 -1.02 -0.25
C ASN A 38 5.62 -1.34 0.22
N ASP A 39 5.90 -2.63 0.50
CA ASP A 39 7.23 -3.09 0.89
C ASP A 39 7.93 -3.80 -0.28
N LYS A 40 9.15 -3.34 -0.63
CA LYS A 40 10.02 -3.97 -1.64
C LYS A 40 10.28 -5.46 -1.40
N GLN A 41 10.07 -5.97 -0.18
CA GLN A 41 10.18 -7.39 0.12
C GLN A 41 9.01 -8.20 -0.46
N GLY A 42 7.89 -7.57 -0.79
CA GLY A 42 6.74 -8.22 -1.43
C GLY A 42 6.09 -9.31 -0.57
N ASN A 43 6.10 -9.17 0.75
CA ASN A 43 5.60 -10.20 1.65
C ASN A 43 4.08 -10.37 1.56
N LEU A 44 3.33 -9.27 1.40
CA LEU A 44 1.89 -9.33 1.18
C LEU A 44 1.57 -9.95 -0.20
N SER A 45 2.34 -9.59 -1.23
CA SER A 45 2.23 -10.17 -2.58
C SER A 45 2.46 -11.68 -2.58
N LYS A 46 3.43 -12.17 -1.78
CA LYS A 46 3.69 -13.61 -1.59
C LYS A 46 2.53 -14.28 -0.85
N ALA A 47 1.96 -13.65 0.17
CA ALA A 47 0.84 -14.19 0.94
C ALA A 47 -0.40 -14.45 0.08
N TYR A 48 -0.60 -13.62 -0.97
CA TYR A 48 -1.70 -13.78 -1.94
C TYR A 48 -1.30 -14.50 -3.24
N SER A 49 -0.12 -15.14 -3.28
CA SER A 49 0.40 -15.88 -4.45
C SER A 49 0.44 -15.03 -5.74
N ARG A 50 0.79 -13.75 -5.60
CA ARG A 50 0.88 -12.76 -6.69
C ARG A 50 2.25 -12.11 -6.81
N TYR A 51 3.26 -12.63 -6.12
CA TYR A 51 4.63 -12.12 -6.20
C TYR A 51 5.28 -12.51 -7.53
N ASP A 52 5.81 -11.53 -8.25
CA ASP A 52 6.60 -11.70 -9.47
C ASP A 52 7.99 -11.09 -9.24
N ALA A 53 9.04 -11.91 -9.32
CA ALA A 53 10.41 -11.47 -9.11
C ALA A 53 11.09 -10.94 -10.39
N GLU A 54 10.52 -11.22 -11.57
CA GLU A 54 11.16 -10.98 -12.87
C GLU A 54 10.76 -9.64 -13.50
N ASN A 55 9.49 -9.27 -13.34
CA ASN A 55 8.94 -8.07 -13.94
C ASN A 55 8.90 -6.88 -12.96
N VAL A 56 8.78 -5.67 -13.52
CA VAL A 56 8.56 -4.46 -12.72
C VAL A 56 7.21 -4.55 -12.02
N ALA A 57 7.21 -4.43 -10.69
CA ALA A 57 6.00 -4.58 -9.89
C ALA A 57 4.99 -3.45 -10.16
N PRO A 58 3.68 -3.72 -10.08
CA PRO A 58 2.62 -2.73 -10.19
C PRO A 58 2.80 -1.50 -9.28
N VAL A 59 3.15 -1.68 -8.01
CA VAL A 59 3.39 -0.55 -7.10
C VAL A 59 4.59 0.31 -7.54
N THR A 60 5.58 -0.30 -8.19
CA THR A 60 6.73 0.40 -8.77
C THR A 60 6.30 1.30 -9.92
N LYS A 61 5.47 0.79 -10.83
CA LYS A 61 4.88 1.58 -11.92
C LYS A 61 4.01 2.71 -11.37
N LEU A 62 3.19 2.42 -10.36
CA LEU A 62 2.36 3.42 -9.68
C LEU A 62 3.21 4.56 -9.12
N LEU A 63 4.28 4.26 -8.39
CA LEU A 63 5.16 5.26 -7.78
C LEU A 63 5.93 6.05 -8.83
N ALA A 64 6.38 5.41 -9.91
CA ALA A 64 7.04 6.05 -11.04
C ALA A 64 6.09 6.91 -11.90
N GLY A 65 4.78 6.66 -11.84
CA GLY A 65 3.79 7.28 -12.74
C GLY A 65 3.83 6.68 -14.16
N ASP A 66 4.35 5.46 -14.31
CA ASP A 66 4.51 4.74 -15.58
C ASP A 66 3.39 3.71 -15.75
N TRP A 67 2.18 4.21 -15.97
CA TRP A 67 0.98 3.41 -16.21
C TRP A 67 -0.08 4.22 -16.96
N GLU A 68 -0.87 3.55 -17.79
CA GLU A 68 -1.93 4.17 -18.59
C GLU A 68 -3.34 3.90 -18.00
N SER A 69 -3.51 2.77 -17.34
CA SER A 69 -4.78 2.34 -16.77
C SER A 69 -4.60 1.71 -15.38
N ALA A 70 -5.54 1.96 -14.46
CA ALA A 70 -5.56 1.31 -13.15
C ALA A 70 -5.65 -0.23 -13.25
N ASP A 71 -6.25 -0.75 -14.32
CA ASP A 71 -6.37 -2.20 -14.56
C ASP A 71 -5.01 -2.88 -14.79
N GLU A 72 -3.96 -2.12 -15.20
CA GLU A 72 -2.59 -2.65 -15.32
C GLU A 72 -1.90 -2.87 -13.96
N LEU A 73 -2.35 -2.15 -12.95
CA LEU A 73 -1.76 -2.15 -11.61
C LEU A 73 -2.45 -3.13 -10.68
N ILE A 74 -3.73 -3.44 -10.93
CA ILE A 74 -4.58 -4.21 -10.02
C ILE A 74 -4.64 -5.65 -10.49
N GLN A 75 -4.32 -6.57 -9.58
CA GLN A 75 -4.38 -8.01 -9.82
C GLN A 75 -5.46 -8.64 -8.95
N HIS A 76 -6.28 -9.52 -9.55
CA HIS A 76 -7.25 -10.30 -8.80
C HIS A 76 -6.56 -11.38 -7.97
N THR A 77 -7.02 -11.59 -6.74
CA THR A 77 -6.57 -12.69 -5.89
C THR A 77 -7.45 -13.94 -6.08
N GLU A 78 -7.24 -14.97 -5.27
CA GLU A 78 -8.14 -16.13 -5.20
C GLU A 78 -9.48 -15.81 -4.52
N TYR A 79 -9.57 -14.68 -3.82
CA TYR A 79 -10.78 -14.21 -3.15
C TYR A 79 -11.48 -13.18 -4.02
N GLU A 80 -12.69 -13.46 -4.49
CA GLU A 80 -13.44 -12.62 -5.45
C GLU A 80 -13.73 -11.18 -4.98
N GLY A 81 -13.48 -10.85 -3.74
CA GLY A 81 -13.66 -9.50 -3.16
C GLY A 81 -12.36 -8.84 -2.73
N ILE A 82 -11.20 -9.45 -3.00
CA ILE A 82 -9.88 -8.90 -2.66
C ILE A 82 -9.02 -8.79 -3.91
N ASP A 83 -8.64 -7.57 -4.26
CA ASP A 83 -7.67 -7.28 -5.31
C ASP A 83 -6.39 -6.70 -4.70
N ILE A 84 -5.27 -6.78 -5.42
CA ILE A 84 -3.96 -6.36 -4.91
C ILE A 84 -3.13 -5.62 -5.95
N VAL A 85 -2.46 -4.55 -5.51
CA VAL A 85 -1.32 -3.91 -6.18
C VAL A 85 -0.05 -4.48 -5.55
N THR A 86 0.69 -5.27 -6.31
CA THR A 86 1.82 -6.07 -5.80
C THR A 86 3.13 -5.31 -5.79
N ALA A 87 4.07 -5.76 -4.94
CA ALA A 87 5.42 -5.23 -4.81
C ALA A 87 6.49 -6.29 -5.06
N ASN A 88 7.69 -5.83 -5.41
CA ASN A 88 8.94 -6.58 -5.42
C ASN A 88 10.14 -5.61 -5.28
N MET A 89 11.35 -6.12 -5.42
CA MET A 89 12.59 -5.34 -5.28
C MET A 89 12.73 -4.16 -6.25
N SER A 90 11.97 -4.12 -7.36
CA SER A 90 11.99 -2.98 -8.29
C SER A 90 11.51 -1.66 -7.64
N LEU A 91 10.70 -1.75 -6.57
CA LEU A 91 10.22 -0.58 -5.82
C LEU A 91 11.37 0.25 -5.22
N PHE A 92 12.47 -0.38 -4.84
CA PHE A 92 13.64 0.32 -4.31
C PHE A 92 14.20 1.35 -5.31
N GLY A 93 14.33 0.95 -6.59
CA GLY A 93 14.80 1.84 -7.65
C GLY A 93 13.86 3.01 -7.92
N ALA A 94 12.56 2.77 -7.94
CA ALA A 94 11.56 3.82 -8.14
C ALA A 94 11.57 4.83 -6.99
N THR A 95 11.63 4.38 -5.74
CA THR A 95 11.73 5.25 -4.57
C THR A 95 12.98 6.14 -4.65
N TRP A 96 14.13 5.55 -5.01
CA TRP A 96 15.38 6.29 -5.19
C TRP A 96 15.30 7.32 -6.32
N ASN A 97 14.69 6.97 -7.46
CA ASN A 97 14.56 7.88 -8.60
C ASN A 97 13.60 9.04 -8.26
N LEU A 98 12.51 8.76 -7.58
CA LEU A 98 11.54 9.78 -7.18
C LEU A 98 12.17 10.86 -6.29
N THR A 99 13.17 10.53 -5.44
CA THR A 99 13.89 11.53 -4.63
C THR A 99 14.70 12.53 -5.46
N LYS A 100 14.99 12.22 -6.72
CA LYS A 100 15.76 13.08 -7.63
C LYS A 100 14.87 13.92 -8.56
N GLU A 101 13.59 13.65 -8.59
CA GLU A 101 12.65 14.43 -9.40
C GLU A 101 12.44 15.81 -8.76
N ASP A 102 12.60 16.86 -9.56
CA ASP A 102 12.34 18.25 -9.14
C ASP A 102 10.88 18.67 -9.45
N SER A 103 9.95 17.70 -9.41
CA SER A 103 8.54 17.90 -9.71
C SER A 103 7.74 17.95 -8.40
N GLY A 104 6.91 18.98 -8.22
CA GLY A 104 6.06 19.15 -7.03
C GLY A 104 5.01 18.05 -6.79
N ASN A 105 4.99 16.99 -7.61
CA ASN A 105 4.00 15.90 -7.57
C ASN A 105 4.53 14.59 -6.97
N GLN A 106 5.66 14.62 -6.28
CA GLN A 106 6.30 13.41 -5.73
C GLN A 106 5.42 12.67 -4.72
N ILE A 107 4.52 13.36 -4.03
CA ILE A 107 3.65 12.81 -2.96
C ILE A 107 2.22 12.52 -3.44
N GLU A 108 1.90 12.71 -4.72
CA GLU A 108 0.54 12.54 -5.25
C GLU A 108 0.35 11.27 -6.12
N ARG A 109 1.38 10.42 -6.20
CA ARG A 109 1.37 9.23 -7.07
C ARG A 109 0.24 8.25 -6.72
N TYR A 110 0.05 7.96 -5.43
CA TYR A 110 -1.01 7.05 -4.98
C TYR A 110 -2.40 7.67 -5.07
N LYS A 111 -2.49 8.99 -4.92
CA LYS A 111 -3.73 9.74 -5.13
C LYS A 111 -4.24 9.60 -6.57
N ALA A 112 -3.33 9.58 -7.55
CA ALA A 112 -3.69 9.36 -8.94
C ALA A 112 -4.38 8.01 -9.16
N LEU A 113 -3.95 6.92 -8.50
CA LEU A 113 -4.63 5.62 -8.56
C LEU A 113 -6.04 5.68 -7.97
N VAL A 114 -6.20 6.30 -6.79
CA VAL A 114 -7.48 6.35 -6.07
C VAL A 114 -8.58 6.98 -6.93
N TYR A 115 -8.24 8.03 -7.68
CA TYR A 115 -9.18 8.73 -8.55
C TYR A 115 -9.16 8.28 -10.02
N ALA A 116 -8.38 7.24 -10.36
CA ALA A 116 -8.36 6.67 -11.70
C ALA A 116 -9.69 6.01 -12.03
N LYS A 117 -10.14 6.16 -13.29
CA LYS A 117 -11.34 5.49 -13.80
C LYS A 117 -11.06 4.01 -14.07
N VAL A 118 -12.04 3.18 -13.80
CA VAL A 118 -12.00 1.73 -14.10
C VAL A 118 -12.65 1.50 -15.46
N GLN A 119 -11.91 0.97 -16.43
CA GLN A 119 -12.36 0.84 -17.83
C GLN A 119 -13.67 0.07 -18.02
N TYR A 120 -13.95 -0.92 -17.18
CA TYR A 120 -15.11 -1.80 -17.35
C TYR A 120 -16.36 -1.37 -16.58
N TYR A 121 -16.30 -0.29 -15.77
CA TYR A 121 -17.39 0.15 -14.90
C TYR A 121 -17.92 1.56 -15.20
N GLY A 122 -17.69 2.07 -16.42
CA GLY A 122 -18.16 3.39 -16.84
C GLY A 122 -17.42 4.54 -16.13
N ASP A 123 -18.15 5.44 -15.47
CA ASP A 123 -17.54 6.57 -14.73
C ASP A 123 -17.12 6.22 -13.29
N CYS A 124 -17.11 4.95 -12.92
CA CYS A 124 -16.68 4.48 -11.60
C CYS A 124 -15.17 4.64 -11.44
N THR A 125 -14.74 5.20 -10.32
CA THR A 125 -13.32 5.32 -9.94
C THR A 125 -12.88 4.13 -9.08
N ILE A 126 -11.58 4.00 -8.83
CA ILE A 126 -11.05 3.04 -7.84
C ILE A 126 -11.67 3.34 -6.46
N TYR A 127 -11.84 4.61 -6.11
CA TYR A 127 -12.50 5.03 -4.87
C TYR A 127 -13.93 4.50 -4.74
N ASP A 128 -14.68 4.45 -5.84
CA ASP A 128 -16.07 3.99 -5.86
C ASP A 128 -16.17 2.46 -5.92
N LYS A 129 -15.16 1.79 -6.49
CA LYS A 129 -15.14 0.33 -6.69
C LYS A 129 -14.94 -0.45 -5.39
N TYR A 130 -14.12 0.06 -4.47
CA TYR A 130 -13.76 -0.62 -3.23
C TYR A 130 -14.34 0.07 -2.00
N ASP A 131 -14.67 -0.73 -0.97
CA ASP A 131 -15.10 -0.23 0.34
C ASP A 131 -13.89 0.15 1.20
N TYR A 132 -12.80 -0.65 1.11
CA TYR A 132 -11.56 -0.45 1.87
C TYR A 132 -10.34 -0.55 0.97
N CYS A 133 -9.32 0.25 1.30
CA CYS A 133 -7.95 0.07 0.83
C CYS A 133 -7.06 -0.18 2.05
N ILE A 134 -6.27 -1.27 2.04
CA ILE A 134 -5.33 -1.58 3.11
C ILE A 134 -3.92 -1.56 2.54
N ILE A 135 -3.04 -0.76 3.16
CA ILE A 135 -1.66 -0.56 2.70
C ILE A 135 -0.70 -1.19 3.71
N ASP A 136 0.08 -2.19 3.27
CA ASP A 136 1.15 -2.80 4.06
C ASP A 136 2.46 -2.05 3.82
N ASN A 137 2.92 -1.28 4.80
CA ASN A 137 4.09 -0.43 4.67
C ASN A 137 5.38 -1.10 5.17
N PRO A 138 6.56 -0.74 4.60
CA PRO A 138 7.86 -1.19 5.06
C PRO A 138 8.18 -0.67 6.48
N PRO A 139 9.25 -1.18 7.13
CA PRO A 139 9.73 -0.66 8.41
C PRO A 139 10.66 0.55 8.23
N ASP A 140 10.37 1.41 7.30
CA ASP A 140 11.10 2.66 7.03
C ASP A 140 10.12 3.74 6.55
N ILE A 141 10.57 5.01 6.44
CA ILE A 141 9.78 6.11 5.89
C ILE A 141 10.51 6.64 4.65
N GLY A 142 10.11 6.12 3.50
CA GLY A 142 10.49 6.62 2.19
C GLY A 142 9.35 7.37 1.51
N LEU A 143 9.58 7.92 0.32
CA LEU A 143 8.53 8.60 -0.47
C LEU A 143 7.36 7.69 -0.84
N ASN A 144 7.56 6.39 -0.92
CA ASN A 144 6.47 5.42 -1.06
C ASN A 144 5.53 5.42 0.17
N VAL A 145 6.08 5.52 1.39
CA VAL A 145 5.28 5.62 2.63
C VAL A 145 4.59 6.98 2.72
N VAL A 146 5.26 8.07 2.36
CA VAL A 146 4.65 9.41 2.30
C VAL A 146 3.47 9.42 1.32
N ASN A 147 3.62 8.80 0.13
CA ASN A 147 2.50 8.65 -0.82
C ASN A 147 1.34 7.82 -0.25
N ALA A 148 1.64 6.77 0.51
CA ALA A 148 0.62 5.96 1.19
C ALA A 148 -0.13 6.79 2.24
N LEU A 149 0.60 7.55 3.07
CA LEU A 149 0.02 8.41 4.11
C LEU A 149 -0.83 9.54 3.51
N ALA A 150 -0.47 10.10 2.35
CA ALA A 150 -1.24 11.14 1.67
C ALA A 150 -2.67 10.72 1.25
N ILE A 151 -2.95 9.41 1.20
CA ILE A 151 -4.29 8.86 0.90
C ILE A 151 -4.91 8.11 2.08
N THR A 152 -4.28 8.13 3.25
CA THR A 152 -4.67 7.34 4.41
C THR A 152 -5.66 8.08 5.29
N ASP A 153 -6.76 7.42 5.64
CA ASP A 153 -7.75 7.93 6.61
C ASP A 153 -7.40 7.50 8.05
N GLU A 154 -6.82 6.31 8.22
CA GLU A 154 -6.45 5.76 9.53
C GLU A 154 -5.12 4.99 9.45
N VAL A 155 -4.32 5.11 10.51
CA VAL A 155 -3.08 4.34 10.67
C VAL A 155 -3.25 3.32 11.80
N ILE A 156 -2.93 2.06 11.52
CA ILE A 156 -2.82 1.00 12.52
C ILE A 156 -1.34 0.71 12.76
N VAL A 157 -0.91 0.81 14.01
CA VAL A 157 0.47 0.54 14.44
C VAL A 157 0.51 -0.77 15.23
N PRO A 158 0.80 -1.93 14.60
CA PRO A 158 0.96 -3.18 15.32
C PRO A 158 2.18 -3.11 16.24
N VAL A 159 2.01 -3.40 17.52
CA VAL A 159 3.08 -3.37 18.53
C VAL A 159 3.33 -4.76 19.06
N LYS A 160 4.58 -5.17 19.13
CA LYS A 160 4.97 -6.36 19.88
C LYS A 160 5.25 -5.94 21.30
N VAL A 161 4.64 -6.60 22.28
CA VAL A 161 4.86 -6.30 23.70
C VAL A 161 6.26 -6.75 24.09
N ASP A 162 7.23 -5.83 24.01
CA ASP A 162 8.60 -5.95 24.51
C ASP A 162 9.05 -4.61 25.14
N GLU A 163 10.21 -4.59 25.79
CA GLU A 163 10.68 -3.42 26.54
C GLU A 163 10.87 -2.17 25.65
N ASP A 164 11.15 -2.34 24.35
CA ASP A 164 11.39 -1.25 23.39
C ASP A 164 10.11 -0.79 22.66
N ALA A 165 8.96 -1.38 22.97
CA ALA A 165 7.74 -1.16 22.18
C ALA A 165 7.18 0.26 22.33
N LEU A 166 7.31 0.87 23.48
CA LEU A 166 6.79 2.21 23.78
C LEU A 166 7.65 3.31 23.11
N GLU A 167 8.97 3.18 23.13
CA GLU A 167 9.86 4.14 22.45
C GLU A 167 9.61 4.19 20.95
N GLY A 168 9.36 3.04 20.33
CA GLY A 168 9.02 2.97 18.89
C GLY A 168 7.68 3.62 18.54
N LEU A 169 6.73 3.63 19.46
CA LEU A 169 5.41 4.24 19.24
C LEU A 169 5.49 5.76 19.17
N ASP A 170 6.25 6.37 20.06
CA ASP A 170 6.42 7.83 20.10
C ASP A 170 7.06 8.34 18.81
N ILE A 171 8.09 7.65 18.31
CA ILE A 171 8.76 7.98 17.04
C ILE A 171 7.79 7.89 15.85
N VAL A 172 6.99 6.83 15.78
CA VAL A 172 6.01 6.65 14.70
C VAL A 172 4.94 7.73 14.74
N THR A 173 4.46 8.11 15.93
CA THR A 173 3.45 9.15 16.10
C THR A 173 3.98 10.50 15.63
N GLU A 174 5.17 10.90 16.03
CA GLU A 174 5.84 12.14 15.61
C GLU A 174 5.99 12.19 14.07
N GLN A 175 6.43 11.09 13.46
CA GLN A 175 6.63 11.03 12.00
C GLN A 175 5.31 11.10 11.20
N ILE A 176 4.21 10.62 11.76
CA ILE A 176 2.88 10.71 11.13
C ILE A 176 2.33 12.13 11.24
N GLU A 177 2.57 12.83 12.36
CA GLU A 177 2.12 14.20 12.58
C GLU A 177 2.89 15.21 11.70
N ASP A 178 4.13 14.89 11.33
CA ASP A 178 5.00 15.73 10.50
C ASP A 178 4.82 15.50 8.98
N ALA A 179 4.08 14.46 8.55
CA ALA A 179 3.88 14.07 7.15
C ALA A 179 2.60 14.66 6.54
#